data_faf2c1cebdf8f4774adf57008103da31
#
_entry.id   faf2c1cebdf8f4774adf57008103da31
#
_cell.length_a   1.000
_cell.length_b   1.000
_cell.length_c   1.000
_cell.angle_alpha   90.00
_cell.angle_beta   90.00
_cell.angle_gamma   90.00
#
_symmetry.space_group_name_H-M   'P 1'
#
loop_
_entity.id
_entity.type
_entity.pdbx_description
1 polymer ?
#
loop_
_entity_poly.entity_id
_entity_poly.type
_entity_poly.pdbx_seq_one_letter_code
_entity_poly.pdbx_strand_id
1 'polypeptide(L)'
;MRVHIATDHAGMELSAHLVEHLTTAGYEMVDHGPTEYDAQDDYPGFCINAARAVVADREQGLDSLGIVLGGSGNGEQIAANKVRGIRAALVWSLATAELAREHNDANVIAVGARQHTFDEASAFIDRFIATPFSGEERLSLIHI
;
A
#
# COMPACT_ATOMS: atom_id res chain seq x y z
N MET A 1 13.29 -4.33 -5.11
CA MET A 1 12.17 -3.40 -4.83
C MET A 1 12.02 -3.23 -3.33
N ARG A 2 11.77 -2.01 -2.92
CA ARG A 2 11.51 -1.66 -1.52
C ARG A 2 10.00 -1.45 -1.33
N VAL A 3 9.43 -1.99 -0.27
CA VAL A 3 8.01 -1.84 0.05
C VAL A 3 7.86 -1.24 1.45
N HIS A 4 7.22 -0.09 1.51
CA HIS A 4 6.89 0.60 2.75
C HIS A 4 5.52 0.15 3.23
N ILE A 5 5.38 -0.17 4.51
CA ILE A 5 4.11 -0.61 5.07
C ILE A 5 3.77 0.19 6.33
N ALA A 6 2.52 0.57 6.46
CA ALA A 6 1.96 1.19 7.66
C ALA A 6 0.56 0.64 7.92
N THR A 7 0.13 0.69 9.15
CA THR A 7 -1.18 0.21 9.55
C THR A 7 -1.74 1.05 10.70
N ASP A 8 -3.03 0.89 10.96
CA ASP A 8 -3.62 1.25 12.25
C ASP A 8 -3.63 0.02 13.19
N HIS A 9 -4.23 0.17 14.39
CA HIS A 9 -4.31 -0.94 15.33
C HIS A 9 -5.07 -2.16 14.78
N ALA A 10 -6.02 -1.96 13.87
CA ALA A 10 -6.82 -3.07 13.31
C ALA A 10 -6.03 -3.95 12.36
N GLY A 11 -4.99 -3.42 11.74
CA GLY A 11 -4.20 -4.15 10.74
C GLY A 11 -2.87 -4.68 11.24
N MET A 12 -2.55 -4.59 12.53
CA MET A 12 -1.22 -4.95 13.04
C MET A 12 -0.85 -6.41 12.80
N GLU A 13 -1.77 -7.35 13.00
CA GLU A 13 -1.52 -8.76 12.75
C GLU A 13 -1.32 -9.05 11.26
N LEU A 14 -2.15 -8.45 10.41
CA LEU A 14 -1.99 -8.56 8.97
C LEU A 14 -0.67 -7.94 8.51
N SER A 15 -0.30 -6.80 9.06
CA SER A 15 0.98 -6.15 8.75
C SER A 15 2.16 -7.07 9.05
N ALA A 16 2.18 -7.69 10.22
CA ALA A 16 3.24 -8.63 10.60
C ALA A 16 3.30 -9.82 9.62
N HIS A 17 2.15 -10.35 9.25
CA HIS A 17 2.04 -11.43 8.26
C HIS A 17 2.60 -11.01 6.90
N LEU A 18 2.24 -9.83 6.42
CA LEU A 18 2.69 -9.32 5.12
C LEU A 18 4.19 -9.00 5.11
N VAL A 19 4.73 -8.46 6.20
CA VAL A 19 6.18 -8.22 6.33
C VAL A 19 6.94 -9.52 6.18
N GLU A 20 6.52 -10.58 6.86
CA GLU A 20 7.13 -11.90 6.74
C GLU A 20 6.98 -12.48 5.33
N HIS A 21 5.77 -12.42 4.78
CA HIS A 21 5.45 -12.92 3.45
C HIS A 21 6.32 -12.28 2.37
N LEU A 22 6.42 -10.95 2.38
CA LEU A 22 7.16 -10.20 1.38
C LEU A 22 8.67 -10.27 1.59
N THR A 23 9.13 -10.32 2.83
CA THR A 23 10.55 -10.53 3.13
C THR A 23 11.02 -11.88 2.58
N THR A 24 10.22 -12.92 2.79
CA THR A 24 10.50 -14.27 2.25
C THR A 24 10.53 -14.26 0.72
N ALA A 25 9.70 -13.44 0.09
CA ALA A 25 9.69 -13.27 -1.37
C ALA A 25 10.85 -12.44 -1.92
N GLY A 26 11.70 -11.87 -1.06
CA GLY A 26 12.90 -11.15 -1.46
C GLY A 26 12.77 -9.62 -1.50
N TYR A 27 11.65 -9.05 -1.06
CA TYR A 27 11.49 -7.61 -1.01
C TYR A 27 12.13 -7.02 0.26
N GLU A 28 12.66 -5.80 0.14
CA GLU A 28 13.12 -5.01 1.28
C GLU A 28 11.91 -4.34 1.92
N MET A 29 11.59 -4.72 3.15
CA MET A 29 10.43 -4.19 3.87
C MET A 29 10.83 -3.09 4.83
N VAL A 30 10.11 -1.96 4.81
CA VAL A 30 10.27 -0.86 5.75
C VAL A 30 8.94 -0.65 6.46
N ASP A 31 8.90 -0.95 7.75
CA ASP A 31 7.69 -0.84 8.58
C ASP A 31 7.67 0.53 9.25
N HIS A 32 6.64 1.32 8.94
CA HIS A 32 6.44 2.65 9.51
C HIS A 32 5.56 2.67 10.76
N GLY A 33 5.12 1.50 11.21
CA GLY A 33 4.38 1.36 12.45
C GLY A 33 2.86 1.34 12.30
N PRO A 34 2.16 1.35 13.44
CA PRO A 34 2.70 1.43 14.79
C PRO A 34 3.45 0.17 15.23
N THR A 35 4.36 0.31 16.20
CA THR A 35 5.10 -0.81 16.78
C THR A 35 4.39 -1.42 18.00
N GLU A 36 3.46 -0.69 18.58
CA GLU A 36 2.69 -1.12 19.74
C GLU A 36 1.20 -0.93 19.46
N TYR A 37 0.39 -1.87 19.98
CA TYR A 37 -1.07 -1.79 19.84
C TYR A 37 -1.63 -0.67 20.71
N ASP A 38 -2.39 0.24 20.09
CA ASP A 38 -3.18 1.27 20.75
C ASP A 38 -4.51 1.40 19.99
N ALA A 39 -5.62 1.02 20.63
CA ALA A 39 -6.94 1.05 19.99
C ALA A 39 -7.39 2.48 19.61
N GLN A 40 -6.73 3.50 20.13
CA GLN A 40 -7.02 4.91 19.87
C GLN A 40 -5.88 5.62 19.13
N ASP A 41 -5.05 4.87 18.41
CA ASP A 41 -3.92 5.43 17.71
C ASP A 41 -4.33 6.43 16.63
N ASP A 42 -3.43 7.37 16.37
CA ASP A 42 -3.61 8.41 15.36
C ASP A 42 -3.00 7.93 14.03
N TYR A 43 -3.69 7.00 13.39
CA TYR A 43 -3.21 6.28 12.21
C TYR A 43 -2.75 7.14 11.02
N PRO A 44 -3.32 8.36 10.77
CA PRO A 44 -2.92 9.12 9.60
C PRO A 44 -1.41 9.39 9.53
N GLY A 45 -0.77 9.63 10.67
CA GLY A 45 0.67 9.87 10.74
C GLY A 45 1.50 8.71 10.20
N PHE A 46 1.15 7.48 10.53
CA PHE A 46 1.86 6.29 10.05
C PHE A 46 1.72 6.13 8.53
N CYS A 47 0.50 6.28 8.01
CA CYS A 47 0.21 6.18 6.58
C CYS A 47 0.90 7.28 5.78
N ILE A 48 0.90 8.52 6.29
CA ILE A 48 1.57 9.65 5.66
C ILE A 48 3.07 9.44 5.61
N ASN A 49 3.68 8.91 6.68
CA ASN A 49 5.12 8.63 6.70
C ASN A 49 5.50 7.56 5.66
N ALA A 50 4.72 6.48 5.56
CA ALA A 50 4.94 5.47 4.54
C ALA A 50 4.81 6.05 3.13
N ALA A 51 3.77 6.84 2.90
CA ALA A 51 3.53 7.50 1.61
C ALA A 51 4.69 8.45 1.23
N ARG A 52 5.15 9.27 2.16
CA ARG A 52 6.30 10.16 1.94
C ARG A 52 7.57 9.39 1.62
N ALA A 53 7.78 8.25 2.26
CA ALA A 53 8.94 7.41 1.99
C ALA A 53 8.89 6.82 0.58
N VAL A 54 7.72 6.41 0.10
CA VAL A 54 7.53 5.95 -1.29
C VAL A 54 7.92 7.07 -2.27
N VAL A 55 7.41 8.29 -2.07
CA VAL A 55 7.73 9.43 -2.94
C VAL A 55 9.22 9.73 -2.93
N ALA A 56 9.85 9.77 -1.74
CA ALA A 56 11.28 10.04 -1.61
C ALA A 56 12.14 9.02 -2.37
N ASP A 57 11.79 7.74 -2.26
CA ASP A 57 12.48 6.67 -2.99
C ASP A 57 12.34 6.85 -4.50
N ARG A 58 11.13 7.12 -4.97
CA ARG A 58 10.86 7.26 -6.41
C ARG A 58 11.53 8.49 -7.01
N GLU A 59 11.63 9.58 -6.25
CA GLU A 59 12.39 10.78 -6.67
C GLU A 59 13.89 10.49 -6.85
N GLN A 60 14.42 9.50 -6.15
CA GLN A 60 15.79 9.04 -6.29
C GLN A 60 15.96 7.95 -7.36
N GLY A 61 14.90 7.63 -8.09
CA GLY A 61 14.92 6.60 -9.12
C GLY A 61 14.81 5.18 -8.59
N LEU A 62 14.50 5.00 -7.30
CA LEU A 62 14.29 3.68 -6.71
C LEU A 62 12.88 3.18 -7.02
N ASP A 63 12.77 1.88 -7.30
CA ASP A 63 11.48 1.23 -7.48
C ASP A 63 10.90 0.89 -6.11
N SER A 64 9.84 1.60 -5.73
CA SER A 64 9.26 1.53 -4.41
C SER A 64 7.74 1.63 -4.47
N LEU A 65 7.07 0.83 -3.65
CA LEU A 65 5.61 0.81 -3.49
C LEU A 65 5.27 0.89 -2.00
N GLY A 66 4.02 1.22 -1.71
CA GLY A 66 3.52 1.31 -0.34
C GLY A 66 2.29 0.44 -0.11
N ILE A 67 2.13 0.03 1.15
CA ILE A 67 0.96 -0.70 1.65
C ILE A 67 0.45 0.03 2.88
N VAL A 68 -0.84 0.36 2.90
CA VAL A 68 -1.48 0.93 4.08
C VAL A 68 -2.69 0.07 4.47
N LEU A 69 -2.80 -0.25 5.74
CA LEU A 69 -3.79 -1.17 6.26
C LEU A 69 -4.63 -0.51 7.35
N GLY A 70 -5.91 -0.81 7.37
CA GLY A 70 -6.82 -0.38 8.41
C GLY A 70 -7.98 -1.35 8.51
N GLY A 71 -8.97 -1.06 9.32
CA GLY A 71 -10.18 -1.89 9.44
C GLY A 71 -10.90 -2.05 8.11
N SER A 72 -11.19 -0.94 7.45
CA SER A 72 -11.77 -0.91 6.09
C SER A 72 -10.75 -0.52 5.03
N GLY A 73 -9.70 0.20 5.40
CA GLY A 73 -8.71 0.76 4.49
C GLY A 73 -9.08 2.13 3.94
N ASN A 74 -10.30 2.60 4.15
CA ASN A 74 -10.77 3.88 3.60
C ASN A 74 -9.98 5.07 4.12
N GLY A 75 -9.83 5.17 5.44
CA GLY A 75 -9.13 6.29 6.06
C GLY A 75 -7.66 6.30 5.72
N GLU A 76 -7.05 5.15 5.66
CA GLU A 76 -5.64 4.96 5.31
C GLU A 76 -5.39 5.36 3.85
N GLN A 77 -6.29 4.99 2.95
CA GLN A 77 -6.22 5.41 1.54
C GLN A 77 -6.31 6.93 1.43
N ILE A 78 -7.27 7.54 2.13
CA ILE A 78 -7.46 8.99 2.11
C ILE A 78 -6.21 9.69 2.65
N ALA A 79 -5.67 9.22 3.78
CA ALA A 79 -4.47 9.78 4.39
C ALA A 79 -3.27 9.71 3.45
N ALA A 80 -3.03 8.56 2.84
CA ALA A 80 -1.93 8.39 1.88
C ALA A 80 -2.06 9.34 0.70
N ASN A 81 -3.27 9.51 0.17
CA ASN A 81 -3.53 10.41 -0.98
C ASN A 81 -3.39 11.90 -0.64
N LYS A 82 -3.24 12.28 0.63
CA LYS A 82 -2.88 13.64 1.00
C LYS A 82 -1.43 14.00 0.68
N VAL A 83 -0.60 13.01 0.44
CA VAL A 83 0.80 13.22 0.08
C VAL A 83 0.91 13.41 -1.43
N ARG A 84 1.53 14.52 -1.83
CA ARG A 84 1.75 14.82 -3.24
C ARG A 84 2.60 13.74 -3.90
N GLY A 85 2.15 13.26 -5.04
CA GLY A 85 2.81 12.18 -5.79
C GLY A 85 2.30 10.78 -5.44
N ILE A 86 1.41 10.66 -4.47
CA ILE A 86 0.81 9.39 -4.11
C ILE A 86 -0.49 9.18 -4.89
N ARG A 87 -0.64 7.94 -5.32
CA ARG A 87 -1.82 7.40 -5.98
C ARG A 87 -2.17 6.11 -5.23
N ALA A 88 -2.92 6.25 -4.14
CA ALA A 88 -3.32 5.13 -3.31
C ALA A 88 -4.68 4.62 -3.74
N ALA A 89 -4.78 3.32 -3.95
CA ALA A 89 -6.01 2.65 -4.35
C ALA A 89 -6.50 1.70 -3.26
N LEU A 90 -7.78 1.78 -2.94
CA LEU A 90 -8.44 0.81 -2.07
C LEU A 90 -8.74 -0.45 -2.88
N VAL A 91 -8.23 -1.59 -2.43
CA VAL A 91 -8.33 -2.87 -3.14
C VAL A 91 -9.12 -3.88 -2.31
N TRP A 92 -10.06 -4.56 -2.96
CA TRP A 92 -10.93 -5.56 -2.33
C TRP A 92 -11.06 -6.84 -3.16
N SER A 93 -10.29 -6.97 -4.25
CA SER A 93 -10.30 -8.16 -5.12
C SER A 93 -9.01 -8.23 -5.92
N LEU A 94 -8.73 -9.39 -6.50
CA LEU A 94 -7.60 -9.55 -7.42
C LEU A 94 -7.72 -8.62 -8.63
N ALA A 95 -8.93 -8.47 -9.16
CA ALA A 95 -9.17 -7.59 -10.31
C ALA A 95 -8.87 -6.13 -9.96
N THR A 96 -9.32 -5.63 -8.82
CA THR A 96 -9.06 -4.24 -8.41
C THR A 96 -7.58 -4.01 -8.08
N ALA A 97 -6.87 -5.00 -7.58
CA ALA A 97 -5.43 -4.93 -7.38
C ALA A 97 -4.68 -4.75 -8.71
N GLU A 98 -5.04 -5.54 -9.70
CA GLU A 98 -4.44 -5.47 -11.05
C GLU A 98 -4.74 -4.13 -11.73
N LEU A 99 -6.01 -3.72 -11.73
CA LEU A 99 -6.44 -2.47 -12.36
C LEU A 99 -5.83 -1.22 -11.72
N ALA A 100 -5.61 -1.24 -10.41
CA ALA A 100 -4.95 -0.15 -9.71
C ALA A 100 -3.56 0.14 -10.29
N ARG A 101 -2.82 -0.90 -10.63
CA ARG A 101 -1.51 -0.76 -11.27
C ARG A 101 -1.63 -0.51 -12.76
N GLU A 102 -2.31 -1.40 -13.47
CA GLU A 102 -2.35 -1.40 -14.93
C GLU A 102 -2.92 -0.10 -15.51
N HIS A 103 -4.03 0.38 -14.94
CA HIS A 103 -4.74 1.56 -15.44
C HIS A 103 -4.42 2.84 -14.70
N ASN A 104 -4.19 2.78 -13.39
CA ASN A 104 -4.09 3.97 -12.55
C ASN A 104 -2.68 4.29 -12.08
N ASP A 105 -1.71 3.45 -12.41
CA ASP A 105 -0.33 3.58 -11.93
C ASP A 105 -0.27 3.87 -10.43
N ALA A 106 -1.12 3.18 -9.67
CA ALA A 106 -1.14 3.34 -8.23
C ALA A 106 0.20 2.90 -7.63
N ASN A 107 0.73 3.69 -6.71
CA ASN A 107 1.99 3.39 -6.04
C ASN A 107 1.81 3.00 -4.57
N VAL A 108 0.57 3.05 -4.08
CA VAL A 108 0.19 2.59 -2.74
C VAL A 108 -1.09 1.79 -2.85
N ILE A 109 -1.13 0.63 -2.19
CA ILE A 109 -2.32 -0.18 -2.05
C ILE A 109 -2.86 -0.05 -0.63
N ALA A 110 -4.16 0.18 -0.49
CA ALA A 110 -4.86 0.17 0.78
C ALA A 110 -5.74 -1.07 0.87
N VAL A 111 -5.71 -1.77 2.01
CA VAL A 111 -6.50 -2.98 2.22
C VAL A 111 -7.18 -2.92 3.59
N GLY A 112 -8.43 -3.35 3.64
CA GLY A 112 -9.20 -3.49 4.87
C GLY A 112 -8.92 -4.80 5.58
N ALA A 113 -8.16 -4.76 6.67
CA ALA A 113 -7.75 -5.95 7.42
C ALA A 113 -8.93 -6.72 8.03
N ARG A 114 -10.04 -6.04 8.30
CA ARG A 114 -11.26 -6.67 8.84
C ARG A 114 -12.19 -7.21 7.75
N GLN A 115 -11.88 -6.95 6.49
CA GLN A 115 -12.72 -7.31 5.35
C GLN A 115 -12.26 -8.57 4.63
N HIS A 116 -11.04 -9.01 4.88
CA HIS A 116 -10.39 -10.10 4.14
C HIS A 116 -9.62 -11.02 5.06
N THR A 117 -9.44 -12.26 4.61
CA THR A 117 -8.50 -13.18 5.26
C THR A 117 -7.06 -12.78 4.96
N PHE A 118 -6.10 -13.30 5.71
CA PHE A 118 -4.68 -13.07 5.44
C PHE A 118 -4.27 -13.58 4.06
N ASP A 119 -4.80 -14.73 3.65
CA ASP A 119 -4.50 -15.30 2.32
C ASP A 119 -5.06 -14.43 1.20
N GLU A 120 -6.28 -13.92 1.35
CA GLU A 120 -6.88 -12.99 0.39
C GLU A 120 -6.04 -11.70 0.28
N ALA A 121 -5.71 -11.08 1.40
CA ALA A 121 -4.92 -9.86 1.43
C ALA A 121 -3.53 -10.07 0.82
N SER A 122 -2.86 -11.18 1.15
CA SER A 122 -1.55 -11.53 0.58
C SER A 122 -1.64 -11.68 -0.95
N ALA A 123 -2.70 -12.31 -1.45
CA ALA A 123 -2.93 -12.47 -2.88
C ALA A 123 -3.14 -11.12 -3.59
N PHE A 124 -3.87 -10.19 -2.97
CA PHE A 124 -4.05 -8.83 -3.52
C PHE A 124 -2.72 -8.10 -3.61
N ILE A 125 -1.92 -8.17 -2.55
CA ILE A 125 -0.60 -7.52 -2.50
C ILE A 125 0.33 -8.11 -3.57
N ASP A 126 0.39 -9.43 -3.68
CA ASP A 126 1.22 -10.09 -4.68
C ASP A 126 0.83 -9.68 -6.10
N ARG A 127 -0.48 -9.64 -6.39
CA ARG A 127 -0.99 -9.22 -7.70
C ARG A 127 -0.65 -7.76 -7.97
N PHE A 128 -0.82 -6.89 -6.99
CA PHE A 128 -0.49 -5.47 -7.10
C PHE A 128 0.99 -5.27 -7.44
N ILE A 129 1.88 -5.90 -6.70
CA ILE A 129 3.33 -5.77 -6.91
C ILE A 129 3.75 -6.32 -8.28
N ALA A 130 3.14 -7.42 -8.72
CA ALA A 130 3.50 -8.10 -9.97
C ALA A 130 2.95 -7.40 -11.23
N THR A 131 2.00 -6.48 -11.11
CA THR A 131 1.36 -5.86 -12.26
C THR A 131 2.05 -4.54 -12.62
N PRO A 132 2.58 -4.39 -13.85
CA PRO A 132 3.13 -3.10 -14.29
C PRO A 132 2.03 -2.14 -14.74
N PHE A 133 2.35 -0.85 -14.76
CA PHE A 133 1.51 0.13 -15.45
C PHE A 133 1.57 -0.13 -16.95
N SER A 134 0.40 -0.03 -17.63
CA SER A 134 0.33 -0.27 -19.09
C SER A 134 1.13 0.74 -19.91
N GLY A 135 1.29 1.96 -19.40
CA GLY A 135 2.00 3.03 -20.08
C GLY A 135 1.23 3.64 -21.24
N GLU A 136 -0.05 3.30 -21.40
CA GLU A 136 -0.88 3.89 -22.46
C GLU A 136 -0.98 5.40 -22.29
N GLU A 137 -0.75 6.14 -23.38
CA GLU A 137 -0.76 7.61 -23.37
C GLU A 137 -2.08 8.17 -22.80
N ARG A 138 -3.20 7.58 -23.19
CA ARG A 138 -4.53 7.96 -22.68
C ARG A 138 -4.59 7.94 -21.15
N LEU A 139 -4.05 6.87 -20.53
CA LEU A 139 -4.07 6.71 -19.08
C LEU A 139 -3.08 7.65 -18.38
N SER A 140 -1.96 7.93 -19.01
CA SER A 140 -1.01 8.91 -18.48
C SER A 140 -1.61 10.32 -18.45
N LEU A 141 -2.36 10.69 -19.48
CA LEU A 141 -2.95 12.03 -19.61
C LEU A 141 -4.12 12.28 -18.65
N ILE A 142 -4.97 11.30 -18.43
CA ILE A 142 -6.14 11.47 -17.55
C ILE A 142 -5.79 11.55 -16.08
N HIS A 143 -4.56 11.24 -15.73
CA HIS A 143 -4.09 11.21 -14.35
C HIS A 143 -3.05 12.30 -14.04
N ILE A 144 -2.93 13.28 -14.90
CA ILE A 144 -2.04 14.42 -14.65
C ILE A 144 -2.53 15.28 -13.49
#